data_941a3e01e2754639038a1319b55e6935
#
_entry.id   941a3e01e2754639038a1319b55e6935
#
_cell.length_a   1.000
_cell.length_b   1.000
_cell.length_c   1.000
_cell.angle_alpha   90.00
_cell.angle_beta   90.00
_cell.angle_gamma   90.00
#
_symmetry.space_group_name_H-M   'P 1'
#
loop_
_entity.id
_entity.type
_entity.pdbx_description
1 polymer ?
#
loop_
_entity_poly.entity_id
_entity_poly.type
_entity_poly.pdbx_seq_one_letter_code
_entity_poly.pdbx_strand_id
1 'polypeptide(L)'
;RDFIEILRTYELYDEKAHNKSSSEYRLNGNVIEFISLDSPQKVRGRKRDVLFVNEANELNWEDWQQLIFRTVGRIILDYNPSDEFHWIYEKVKTREDADFHITTYRDNGFLEPSIVKEIELLRSTDENYWRVYGLGQIGSSLAIIFKPLLVDSIPEKAKFISYGMDFGYTNDPTTLIAIFKYDTHLYIKELIYRTGMTNRDIHNELLNLKVGRRDEIFADSAEPKTIDELYRFGWNVKPSTKGRDSINIGIDMLKRFTINVTKDSLNTIKEFRNYKWAEDKNGVILNKPVDAFNHSIDSIRYGIYNKLARPNYGKYAVR
;
A
#
# COMPACT_ATOMS: atom_id res chain seq x y z
N ARG A 1 14.31 -19.52 20.08
CA ARG A 1 15.63 -19.48 20.75
C ARG A 1 15.47 -18.80 22.11
N ASP A 2 15.01 -17.59 22.15
CA ASP A 2 14.93 -16.72 23.34
C ASP A 2 14.03 -17.30 24.44
N PHE A 3 12.87 -17.87 24.07
CA PHE A 3 11.99 -18.53 25.02
C PHE A 3 12.69 -19.68 25.79
N ILE A 4 13.43 -20.52 25.08
CA ILE A 4 14.17 -21.64 25.72
C ILE A 4 15.32 -21.12 26.59
N GLU A 5 15.96 -20.03 26.19
CA GLU A 5 17.00 -19.37 26.96
C GLU A 5 16.44 -18.79 28.26
N ILE A 6 15.29 -18.12 28.21
CA ILE A 6 14.56 -17.64 29.39
C ILE A 6 14.23 -18.81 30.33
N LEU A 7 13.69 -19.91 29.83
CA LEU A 7 13.39 -21.07 30.66
C LEU A 7 14.65 -21.65 31.35
N ARG A 8 15.77 -21.65 30.65
CA ARG A 8 17.06 -22.10 31.24
C ARG A 8 17.57 -21.14 32.33
N THR A 9 17.46 -19.85 32.07
CA THR A 9 17.89 -18.82 33.03
C THR A 9 17.12 -18.90 34.35
N TYR A 10 15.81 -19.22 34.26
CA TYR A 10 14.96 -19.37 35.44
C TYR A 10 14.86 -20.82 35.96
N GLU A 11 15.72 -21.73 35.50
CA GLU A 11 15.72 -23.16 35.88
C GLU A 11 14.37 -23.88 35.64
N LEU A 12 13.60 -23.42 34.68
CA LEU A 12 12.27 -23.97 34.30
C LEU A 12 12.36 -24.91 33.09
N TYR A 13 13.53 -25.06 32.49
CA TYR A 13 13.67 -25.89 31.29
C TYR A 13 13.72 -27.38 31.64
N ASP A 14 12.80 -28.12 31.04
CA ASP A 14 12.77 -29.59 31.06
C ASP A 14 12.91 -30.13 29.63
N GLU A 15 13.95 -30.93 29.39
CA GLU A 15 14.20 -31.52 28.07
C GLU A 15 13.10 -32.47 27.63
N LYS A 16 12.43 -33.17 28.56
CA LYS A 16 11.34 -34.09 28.28
C LYS A 16 10.06 -33.35 27.83
N ALA A 17 9.91 -32.12 28.25
CA ALA A 17 8.80 -31.25 27.89
C ALA A 17 8.98 -30.55 26.52
N HIS A 18 10.21 -30.61 25.95
CA HIS A 18 10.57 -29.93 24.71
C HIS A 18 10.58 -30.90 23.51
N ASN A 19 9.56 -30.84 22.69
CA ASN A 19 9.53 -31.53 21.40
C ASN A 19 10.14 -30.63 20.31
N LYS A 20 11.41 -30.85 19.99
CA LYS A 20 12.17 -30.07 19.00
C LYS A 20 11.64 -30.30 17.56
N SER A 21 11.07 -31.47 17.26
CA SER A 21 10.60 -31.79 15.91
C SER A 21 9.28 -31.11 15.56
N SER A 22 8.37 -30.95 16.54
CA SER A 22 7.09 -30.25 16.36
C SER A 22 7.16 -28.79 16.80
N SER A 23 8.32 -28.31 17.28
CA SER A 23 8.47 -26.97 17.86
C SER A 23 7.48 -26.69 18.99
N GLU A 24 7.26 -27.67 19.88
CA GLU A 24 6.34 -27.57 21.01
C GLU A 24 7.09 -27.63 22.34
N TYR A 25 6.58 -26.88 23.31
CA TYR A 25 7.02 -26.97 24.70
C TYR A 25 5.82 -27.12 25.63
N ARG A 26 5.89 -28.06 26.59
CA ARG A 26 4.84 -28.28 27.58
C ARG A 26 5.20 -27.63 28.90
N LEU A 27 4.36 -26.76 29.41
CA LEU A 27 4.57 -26.04 30.66
C LEU A 27 3.24 -26.00 31.46
N ASN A 28 3.26 -26.53 32.69
CA ASN A 28 2.12 -26.50 33.61
C ASN A 28 0.79 -26.98 32.98
N GLY A 29 0.85 -28.07 32.20
CA GLY A 29 -0.32 -28.63 31.53
C GLY A 29 -0.72 -27.91 30.22
N ASN A 30 -0.08 -26.78 29.89
CA ASN A 30 -0.30 -26.07 28.63
C ASN A 30 0.69 -26.52 27.56
N VAL A 31 0.31 -26.36 26.30
CA VAL A 31 1.19 -26.58 25.14
C VAL A 31 1.48 -25.22 24.50
N ILE A 32 2.75 -24.91 24.37
CA ILE A 32 3.25 -23.73 23.66
C ILE A 32 3.81 -24.25 22.34
N GLU A 33 3.25 -23.79 21.23
CA GLU A 33 3.63 -24.19 19.88
C GLU A 33 4.23 -22.96 19.15
N PHE A 34 5.40 -23.15 18.54
CA PHE A 34 6.07 -22.13 17.73
C PHE A 34 5.79 -22.41 16.25
N ILE A 35 5.16 -21.48 15.58
CA ILE A 35 4.74 -21.62 14.17
C ILE A 35 5.49 -20.58 13.35
N SER A 36 6.17 -21.04 12.29
CA SER A 36 6.67 -20.14 11.25
C SER A 36 5.61 -19.99 10.16
N LEU A 37 5.45 -18.77 9.67
CA LEU A 37 4.44 -18.43 8.65
C LEU A 37 4.94 -18.62 7.21
N ASP A 38 6.09 -19.27 7.02
CA ASP A 38 6.66 -19.58 5.70
C ASP A 38 5.75 -20.43 4.81
N SER A 39 4.70 -21.02 5.40
CA SER A 39 3.73 -21.85 4.70
C SER A 39 2.31 -21.59 5.20
N PRO A 40 1.41 -21.06 4.36
CA PRO A 40 0.00 -20.82 4.72
C PRO A 40 -0.74 -22.07 5.22
N GLN A 41 -0.26 -23.27 4.85
CA GLN A 41 -0.86 -24.54 5.26
C GLN A 41 -0.64 -24.85 6.74
N LYS A 42 0.46 -24.40 7.34
CA LYS A 42 0.76 -24.60 8.77
C LYS A 42 -0.18 -23.82 9.69
N VAL A 43 -0.72 -22.73 9.21
CA VAL A 43 -1.64 -21.85 9.97
C VAL A 43 -3.04 -22.46 10.10
N ARG A 44 -3.43 -23.37 9.20
CA ARG A 44 -4.82 -23.84 9.01
C ARG A 44 -5.30 -24.95 9.95
N GLY A 45 -4.52 -25.44 10.87
CA GLY A 45 -4.82 -26.73 11.49
C GLY A 45 -5.44 -26.72 12.88
N ARG A 46 -5.10 -25.80 13.79
CA ARG A 46 -5.38 -25.97 15.23
C ARG A 46 -6.10 -24.77 15.84
N LYS A 47 -7.09 -25.05 16.69
CA LYS A 47 -7.67 -24.06 17.60
C LYS A 47 -6.66 -23.78 18.72
N ARG A 48 -6.62 -22.52 19.17
CA ARG A 48 -5.73 -22.07 20.25
C ARG A 48 -6.47 -21.14 21.21
N ASP A 49 -6.02 -21.12 22.43
CA ASP A 49 -6.60 -20.25 23.46
C ASP A 49 -5.92 -18.87 23.47
N VAL A 50 -4.61 -18.84 23.22
CA VAL A 50 -3.82 -17.61 23.17
C VAL A 50 -2.98 -17.61 21.89
N LEU A 51 -2.94 -16.47 21.21
CA LEU A 51 -2.09 -16.21 20.06
C LEU A 51 -1.15 -15.05 20.39
N PHE A 52 0.15 -15.26 20.24
CA PHE A 52 1.15 -14.19 20.22
C PHE A 52 1.78 -14.13 18.84
N VAL A 53 1.76 -12.97 18.21
CA VAL A 53 2.36 -12.71 16.90
C VAL A 53 3.49 -11.72 17.08
N ASN A 54 4.72 -12.21 16.94
CA ASN A 54 5.93 -11.40 16.93
C ASN A 54 6.14 -10.81 15.53
N GLU A 55 6.55 -9.56 15.42
CA GLU A 55 6.73 -8.83 14.14
C GLU A 55 5.45 -8.86 13.27
N ALA A 56 4.30 -8.53 13.87
CA ALA A 56 3.01 -8.62 13.21
C ALA A 56 2.88 -7.72 11.97
N ASN A 57 3.78 -6.74 11.80
CA ASN A 57 3.89 -5.92 10.59
C ASN A 57 4.40 -6.71 9.35
N GLU A 58 4.98 -7.88 9.52
CA GLU A 58 5.35 -8.76 8.41
C GLU A 58 4.19 -9.64 7.93
N LEU A 59 3.10 -9.69 8.69
CA LEU A 59 1.95 -10.52 8.40
C LEU A 59 0.99 -9.82 7.43
N ASN A 60 0.55 -10.53 6.40
CA ASN A 60 -0.51 -10.02 5.54
C ASN A 60 -1.90 -10.17 6.18
N TRP A 61 -2.90 -9.46 5.63
CA TRP A 61 -4.25 -9.46 6.16
C TRP A 61 -4.94 -10.83 6.10
N GLU A 62 -4.72 -11.60 5.05
CA GLU A 62 -5.31 -12.91 4.82
C GLU A 62 -4.82 -13.93 5.85
N ASP A 63 -3.52 -13.95 6.14
CA ASP A 63 -2.93 -14.81 7.16
C ASP A 63 -3.41 -14.43 8.55
N TRP A 64 -3.48 -13.12 8.84
CA TRP A 64 -4.09 -12.62 10.08
C TRP A 64 -5.52 -13.15 10.27
N GLN A 65 -6.38 -13.06 9.25
CA GLN A 65 -7.74 -13.58 9.33
C GLN A 65 -7.77 -15.09 9.63
N GLN A 66 -6.86 -15.87 9.04
CA GLN A 66 -6.77 -17.29 9.31
C GLN A 66 -6.35 -17.61 10.76
N LEU A 67 -5.51 -16.76 11.35
CA LEU A 67 -5.08 -16.89 12.74
C LEU A 67 -6.21 -16.56 13.73
N ILE A 68 -6.91 -15.43 13.54
CA ILE A 68 -7.95 -15.00 14.48
C ILE A 68 -9.15 -15.93 14.50
N PHE A 69 -9.59 -16.49 13.36
CA PHE A 69 -10.72 -17.42 13.30
C PHE A 69 -10.49 -18.72 14.08
N ARG A 70 -9.26 -18.98 14.50
CA ARG A 70 -8.87 -20.19 15.25
C ARG A 70 -8.37 -19.88 16.65
N THR A 71 -8.47 -18.64 17.09
CA THR A 71 -8.08 -18.20 18.43
C THR A 71 -9.33 -17.88 19.23
N VAL A 72 -9.52 -18.56 20.37
CA VAL A 72 -10.74 -18.42 21.17
C VAL A 72 -10.60 -17.35 22.25
N GLY A 73 -9.39 -17.13 22.76
CA GLY A 73 -9.13 -16.23 23.87
C GLY A 73 -8.33 -14.99 23.45
N ARG A 74 -7.21 -14.76 24.12
CA ARG A 74 -6.43 -13.53 23.96
C ARG A 74 -5.53 -13.57 22.73
N ILE A 75 -5.42 -12.41 22.06
CA ILE A 75 -4.48 -12.20 20.95
C ILE A 75 -3.56 -11.04 21.34
N ILE A 76 -2.28 -11.23 21.16
CA ILE A 76 -1.22 -10.24 21.44
C ILE A 76 -0.42 -10.07 20.15
N LEU A 77 -0.26 -8.82 19.72
CA LEU A 77 0.56 -8.43 18.57
C LEU A 77 1.72 -7.59 19.06
N ASP A 78 2.90 -7.89 18.57
CA ASP A 78 4.12 -7.13 18.77
C ASP A 78 4.66 -6.71 17.40
N TYR A 79 4.99 -5.42 17.22
CA TYR A 79 5.48 -4.91 15.95
C TYR A 79 6.13 -3.54 16.08
N ASN A 80 7.03 -3.25 15.14
CA ASN A 80 7.58 -1.91 14.94
C ASN A 80 6.70 -1.13 13.94
N PRO A 81 6.33 0.12 14.24
CA PRO A 81 5.40 0.91 13.43
C PRO A 81 6.07 1.52 12.18
N SER A 82 6.66 0.68 11.34
CA SER A 82 7.43 1.09 10.16
C SER A 82 6.57 1.50 8.95
N ASP A 83 5.30 1.09 8.92
CA ASP A 83 4.36 1.36 7.83
C ASP A 83 3.12 2.09 8.36
N GLU A 84 2.90 3.32 7.88
CA GLU A 84 1.77 4.19 8.26
C GLU A 84 0.42 3.57 7.88
N PHE A 85 0.37 2.76 6.85
CA PHE A 85 -0.86 2.24 6.23
C PHE A 85 -1.07 0.75 6.44
N HIS A 86 -0.50 0.20 7.49
CA HIS A 86 -0.64 -1.21 7.80
C HIS A 86 -2.05 -1.55 8.31
N TRP A 87 -2.56 -2.76 7.98
CA TRP A 87 -3.90 -3.24 8.40
C TRP A 87 -4.11 -3.21 9.92
N ILE A 88 -3.05 -3.29 10.72
CA ILE A 88 -3.12 -3.17 12.18
C ILE A 88 -3.76 -1.85 12.59
N TYR A 89 -3.36 -0.73 11.95
CA TYR A 89 -3.92 0.58 12.26
C TYR A 89 -5.33 0.76 11.71
N GLU A 90 -5.57 0.28 10.49
CA GLU A 90 -6.85 0.49 9.81
C GLU A 90 -7.97 -0.39 10.37
N LYS A 91 -7.65 -1.64 10.77
CA LYS A 91 -8.66 -2.66 11.07
C LYS A 91 -8.60 -3.24 12.47
N VAL A 92 -7.46 -3.19 13.16
CA VAL A 92 -7.32 -3.73 14.53
C VAL A 92 -7.37 -2.63 15.56
N LYS A 93 -6.58 -1.58 15.40
CA LYS A 93 -6.54 -0.45 16.36
C LYS A 93 -7.87 0.27 16.51
N THR A 94 -8.73 0.24 15.50
CA THR A 94 -10.05 0.86 15.50
C THR A 94 -11.15 0.03 16.21
N ARG A 95 -10.83 -1.18 16.67
CA ARG A 95 -11.77 -2.07 17.35
C ARG A 95 -11.95 -1.64 18.80
N GLU A 96 -13.18 -1.74 19.30
CA GLU A 96 -13.52 -1.45 20.70
C GLU A 96 -12.92 -2.47 21.69
N ASP A 97 -12.61 -3.69 21.22
CA ASP A 97 -12.05 -4.78 22.00
C ASP A 97 -10.51 -4.89 21.89
N ALA A 98 -9.84 -3.86 21.39
CA ALA A 98 -8.39 -3.82 21.24
C ALA A 98 -7.76 -2.74 22.12
N ASP A 99 -6.84 -3.16 22.98
CA ASP A 99 -5.96 -2.26 23.72
C ASP A 99 -4.67 -2.02 22.94
N PHE A 100 -4.17 -0.79 22.96
CA PHE A 100 -2.97 -0.40 22.24
C PHE A 100 -1.97 0.26 23.19
N HIS A 101 -0.79 -0.33 23.27
CA HIS A 101 0.30 0.15 24.12
C HIS A 101 1.54 0.44 23.28
N ILE A 102 2.22 1.53 23.59
CA ILE A 102 3.52 1.86 23.00
C ILE A 102 4.56 1.64 24.10
N THR A 103 5.55 0.81 23.79
CA THR A 103 6.74 0.63 24.62
C THR A 103 7.97 1.08 23.83
N THR A 104 8.93 1.66 24.52
CA THR A 104 10.15 2.19 23.93
C THR A 104 11.37 1.62 24.67
N TYR A 105 12.57 1.84 24.15
CA TYR A 105 13.80 1.49 24.86
C TYR A 105 13.88 2.08 26.27
N ARG A 106 13.17 3.18 26.58
CA ARG A 106 13.13 3.83 27.90
C ARG A 106 12.36 3.03 28.92
N ASP A 107 11.44 2.17 28.46
CA ASP A 107 10.62 1.33 29.32
C ASP A 107 11.34 0.01 29.67
N ASN A 108 12.47 -0.28 29.01
CA ASN A 108 13.28 -1.46 29.25
C ASN A 108 14.55 -1.12 30.05
N GLY A 109 14.47 -1.24 31.37
CA GLY A 109 15.60 -0.98 32.28
C GLY A 109 16.75 -1.99 32.22
N PHE A 110 16.65 -3.04 31.40
CA PHE A 110 17.65 -4.08 31.24
C PHE A 110 18.48 -3.94 29.95
N LEU A 111 18.25 -2.89 29.18
CA LEU A 111 19.04 -2.65 27.96
C LEU A 111 20.48 -2.26 28.30
N GLU A 112 21.40 -2.86 27.57
CA GLU A 112 22.80 -2.50 27.66
C GLU A 112 23.03 -1.02 27.27
N PRO A 113 23.88 -0.28 28.03
CA PRO A 113 24.11 1.15 27.74
C PRO A 113 24.62 1.43 26.33
N SER A 114 25.35 0.47 25.75
CA SER A 114 25.81 0.55 24.34
C SER A 114 24.63 0.58 23.36
N ILE A 115 23.61 -0.25 23.58
CA ILE A 115 22.40 -0.28 22.74
C ILE A 115 21.63 1.00 22.88
N VAL A 116 21.45 1.51 24.10
CA VAL A 116 20.81 2.80 24.36
C VAL A 116 21.51 3.93 23.59
N LYS A 117 22.85 3.95 23.63
CA LYS A 117 23.65 4.95 22.92
C LYS A 117 23.45 4.89 21.40
N GLU A 118 23.41 3.69 20.81
CA GLU A 118 23.15 3.53 19.37
C GLU A 118 21.74 3.98 19.00
N ILE A 119 20.74 3.65 19.82
CA ILE A 119 19.37 4.13 19.60
C ILE A 119 19.32 5.67 19.68
N GLU A 120 19.94 6.29 20.69
CA GLU A 120 19.96 7.76 20.84
C GLU A 120 20.71 8.44 19.68
N LEU A 121 21.73 7.81 19.08
CA LEU A 121 22.44 8.33 17.93
C LEU A 121 21.55 8.50 16.72
N LEU A 122 20.55 7.64 16.55
CA LEU A 122 19.55 7.71 15.45
C LEU A 122 18.84 9.07 15.41
N ARG A 123 18.64 9.70 16.55
CA ARG A 123 17.99 11.02 16.64
C ARG A 123 18.64 12.09 15.75
N SER A 124 19.95 11.99 15.54
CA SER A 124 20.69 12.94 14.71
C SER A 124 21.10 12.38 13.34
N THR A 125 21.08 11.07 13.16
CA THR A 125 21.55 10.41 11.94
C THR A 125 20.40 9.97 11.04
N ASP A 126 19.27 9.52 11.63
CA ASP A 126 18.09 9.08 10.91
C ASP A 126 16.83 9.33 11.75
N GLU A 127 16.20 10.49 11.57
CA GLU A 127 15.02 10.90 12.31
C GLU A 127 13.84 9.93 12.12
N ASN A 128 13.66 9.35 10.92
CA ASN A 128 12.57 8.42 10.66
C ASN A 128 12.79 7.10 11.42
N TYR A 129 14.00 6.58 11.38
CA TYR A 129 14.37 5.37 12.12
C TYR A 129 14.27 5.59 13.64
N TRP A 130 14.67 6.78 14.12
CA TRP A 130 14.46 7.20 15.49
C TRP A 130 12.99 7.22 15.90
N ARG A 131 12.11 7.76 15.05
CA ARG A 131 10.67 7.77 15.33
C ARG A 131 10.10 6.37 15.49
N VAL A 132 10.47 5.45 14.59
CA VAL A 132 9.99 4.07 14.59
C VAL A 132 10.57 3.27 15.75
N TYR A 133 11.88 3.16 15.81
CA TYR A 133 12.58 2.25 16.73
C TYR A 133 12.92 2.89 18.08
N GLY A 134 13.06 4.18 18.14
CA GLY A 134 13.34 4.90 19.39
C GLY A 134 12.07 5.35 20.13
N LEU A 135 11.07 5.86 19.40
CA LEU A 135 9.87 6.45 20.00
C LEU A 135 8.61 5.58 19.84
N GLY A 136 8.65 4.46 19.10
CA GLY A 136 7.48 3.65 18.79
C GLY A 136 6.39 4.42 18.01
N GLN A 137 6.81 5.47 17.28
CA GLN A 137 5.92 6.30 16.49
C GLN A 137 5.88 5.79 15.04
N ILE A 138 4.74 6.02 14.39
CA ILE A 138 4.58 5.64 12.99
C ILE A 138 5.65 6.35 12.14
N GLY A 139 6.44 5.56 11.42
CA GLY A 139 7.41 6.04 10.46
C GLY A 139 6.74 6.66 9.23
N SER A 140 7.31 7.70 8.68
CA SER A 140 6.97 8.18 7.34
C SER A 140 7.96 7.56 6.36
N SER A 141 7.48 6.74 5.42
CA SER A 141 8.37 6.26 4.37
C SER A 141 8.86 7.44 3.52
N LEU A 142 10.14 7.74 3.56
CA LEU A 142 10.77 8.74 2.68
C LEU A 142 10.67 8.34 1.20
N ALA A 143 10.41 7.07 0.95
CA ALA A 143 10.27 6.52 -0.39
C ALA A 143 8.88 6.77 -1.01
N ILE A 144 7.86 7.17 -0.24
CA ILE A 144 6.52 7.48 -0.77
C ILE A 144 6.61 8.61 -1.80
N ILE A 145 6.09 8.35 -3.00
CA ILE A 145 6.23 9.27 -4.13
C ILE A 145 5.24 10.43 -4.04
N PHE A 146 4.02 10.18 -3.59
CA PHE A 146 2.93 11.15 -3.54
C PHE A 146 2.21 11.15 -2.20
N LYS A 147 1.82 12.33 -1.72
CA LYS A 147 0.99 12.53 -0.52
C LYS A 147 -0.27 13.32 -0.90
N PRO A 148 -1.34 12.66 -1.37
CA PRO A 148 -2.55 13.36 -1.78
C PRO A 148 -3.33 13.91 -0.58
N LEU A 149 -4.05 15.00 -0.80
CA LEU A 149 -5.06 15.50 0.11
C LEU A 149 -6.40 14.78 -0.16
N LEU A 150 -7.11 14.42 0.90
CA LEU A 150 -8.43 13.81 0.77
C LEU A 150 -9.51 14.88 0.81
N VAL A 151 -10.43 14.84 -0.16
CA VAL A 151 -11.53 15.80 -0.30
C VAL A 151 -12.88 15.07 -0.37
N ASP A 152 -13.93 15.72 0.12
CA ASP A 152 -15.28 15.15 0.09
C ASP A 152 -15.89 15.19 -1.32
N SER A 153 -15.57 16.23 -2.09
CA SER A 153 -16.11 16.42 -3.44
C SER A 153 -15.14 17.22 -4.31
N ILE A 154 -15.35 17.13 -5.62
CA ILE A 154 -14.65 17.95 -6.60
C ILE A 154 -15.29 19.34 -6.62
N PRO A 155 -14.51 20.43 -6.46
CA PRO A 155 -15.06 21.79 -6.50
C PRO A 155 -15.69 22.11 -7.88
N GLU A 156 -16.80 22.83 -7.89
CA GLU A 156 -17.48 23.26 -9.13
C GLU A 156 -16.57 24.03 -10.10
N LYS A 157 -15.57 24.74 -9.56
CA LYS A 157 -14.57 25.49 -10.35
C LYS A 157 -13.59 24.58 -11.07
N ALA A 158 -13.45 23.32 -10.67
CA ALA A 158 -12.53 22.39 -11.30
C ALA A 158 -13.07 21.93 -12.65
N LYS A 159 -12.27 22.12 -13.69
CA LYS A 159 -12.61 21.73 -15.04
C LYS A 159 -12.18 20.30 -15.31
N PHE A 160 -13.06 19.52 -15.92
CA PHE A 160 -12.72 18.19 -16.41
C PHE A 160 -11.58 18.27 -17.44
N ILE A 161 -10.60 17.38 -17.32
CA ILE A 161 -9.44 17.29 -18.21
C ILE A 161 -9.56 16.10 -19.15
N SER A 162 -9.67 14.90 -18.60
CA SER A 162 -9.77 13.64 -19.31
C SER A 162 -10.08 12.50 -18.34
N TYR A 163 -10.36 11.36 -18.88
CA TYR A 163 -10.24 10.10 -18.16
C TYR A 163 -8.89 9.47 -18.45
N GLY A 164 -8.35 8.78 -17.46
CA GLY A 164 -7.25 7.82 -17.61
C GLY A 164 -7.75 6.42 -17.38
N MET A 165 -7.24 5.45 -18.13
CA MET A 165 -7.63 4.05 -18.05
C MET A 165 -6.40 3.14 -18.09
N ASP A 166 -6.36 2.16 -17.21
CA ASP A 166 -5.43 1.05 -17.25
C ASP A 166 -6.20 -0.26 -17.38
N PHE A 167 -5.72 -1.16 -18.23
CA PHE A 167 -6.41 -2.40 -18.51
C PHE A 167 -5.78 -3.54 -17.73
N GLY A 168 -6.59 -4.22 -16.95
CA GLY A 168 -6.24 -5.48 -16.30
C GLY A 168 -7.37 -6.50 -16.45
N TYR A 169 -7.07 -7.76 -16.17
CA TYR A 169 -8.08 -8.81 -16.27
C TYR A 169 -8.02 -9.78 -15.08
N THR A 170 -7.06 -10.70 -15.04
CA THR A 170 -7.05 -11.80 -14.05
C THR A 170 -6.62 -11.32 -12.66
N ASN A 171 -5.44 -10.75 -12.54
CA ASN A 171 -4.85 -10.33 -11.27
C ASN A 171 -4.90 -8.81 -11.11
N ASP A 172 -4.72 -8.10 -12.22
CA ASP A 172 -4.68 -6.65 -12.25
C ASP A 172 -6.08 -6.08 -12.50
N PRO A 173 -6.47 -5.00 -11.84
CA PRO A 173 -7.75 -4.37 -12.08
C PRO A 173 -7.76 -3.56 -13.37
N THR A 174 -8.90 -3.53 -14.06
CA THR A 174 -9.20 -2.43 -14.98
C THR A 174 -9.56 -1.21 -14.15
N THR A 175 -8.92 -0.08 -14.43
CA THR A 175 -9.17 1.18 -13.73
C THR A 175 -9.66 2.27 -14.69
N LEU A 176 -10.59 3.11 -14.23
CA LEU A 176 -11.01 4.34 -14.88
C LEU A 176 -11.00 5.47 -13.87
N ILE A 177 -10.19 6.48 -14.13
CA ILE A 177 -10.00 7.62 -13.25
C ILE A 177 -10.45 8.91 -13.96
N ALA A 178 -11.36 9.65 -13.37
CA ALA A 178 -11.72 10.99 -13.82
C ALA A 178 -10.77 12.04 -13.24
N ILE A 179 -10.26 12.92 -14.09
CA ILE A 179 -9.24 13.90 -13.75
C ILE A 179 -9.78 15.30 -14.01
N PHE A 180 -9.74 16.14 -12.96
CA PHE A 180 -10.16 17.53 -13.04
C PHE A 180 -9.01 18.43 -12.59
N LYS A 181 -9.01 19.68 -13.01
CA LYS A 181 -7.98 20.67 -12.68
C LYS A 181 -8.59 22.01 -12.32
N TYR A 182 -8.08 22.59 -11.25
CA TYR A 182 -8.30 23.99 -10.91
C TYR A 182 -6.97 24.59 -10.42
N ASP A 183 -6.48 25.57 -11.16
CA ASP A 183 -5.17 26.20 -10.93
C ASP A 183 -4.03 25.17 -10.85
N THR A 184 -3.29 25.09 -9.76
CA THR A 184 -2.22 24.13 -9.48
C THR A 184 -2.72 22.84 -8.83
N HIS A 185 -4.04 22.66 -8.68
CA HIS A 185 -4.66 21.52 -8.05
C HIS A 185 -5.23 20.54 -9.09
N LEU A 186 -4.92 19.26 -8.91
CA LEU A 186 -5.61 18.16 -9.58
C LEU A 186 -6.60 17.53 -8.62
N TYR A 187 -7.77 17.17 -9.14
CA TYR A 187 -8.80 16.44 -8.41
C TYR A 187 -9.04 15.13 -9.12
N ILE A 188 -8.93 14.06 -8.38
CA ILE A 188 -8.93 12.68 -8.86
C ILE A 188 -10.13 11.96 -8.28
N LYS A 189 -10.88 11.30 -9.14
CA LYS A 189 -12.01 10.46 -8.75
C LYS A 189 -11.93 9.11 -9.43
N GLU A 190 -11.91 8.04 -8.61
CA GLU A 190 -12.02 6.67 -9.05
C GLU A 190 -13.45 6.39 -9.54
N LEU A 191 -13.58 5.86 -10.73
CA LEU A 191 -14.87 5.47 -11.29
C LEU A 191 -14.96 3.95 -11.46
N ILE A 192 -13.88 3.31 -11.89
CA ILE A 192 -13.76 1.86 -12.01
C ILE A 192 -12.45 1.44 -11.37
N TYR A 193 -12.50 0.38 -10.57
CA TYR A 193 -11.36 -0.38 -10.08
C TYR A 193 -11.81 -1.81 -9.84
N ARG A 194 -11.72 -2.66 -10.88
CA ARG A 194 -12.27 -4.02 -10.82
C ARG A 194 -11.51 -4.98 -11.73
N THR A 195 -11.27 -6.20 -11.24
CA THR A 195 -10.71 -7.32 -12.01
C THR A 195 -11.80 -8.07 -12.79
N GLY A 196 -11.41 -8.86 -13.78
CA GLY A 196 -12.29 -9.76 -14.52
C GLY A 196 -13.25 -9.07 -15.49
N MET A 197 -12.98 -7.81 -15.89
CA MET A 197 -13.83 -7.09 -16.83
C MET A 197 -13.47 -7.42 -18.27
N THR A 198 -14.46 -7.90 -19.04
CA THR A 198 -14.35 -7.96 -20.50
C THR A 198 -14.52 -6.57 -21.12
N ASN A 199 -14.13 -6.37 -22.38
CA ASN A 199 -14.34 -5.09 -23.09
C ASN A 199 -15.83 -4.70 -23.15
N ARG A 200 -16.72 -5.68 -23.17
CA ARG A 200 -18.17 -5.46 -23.11
C ARG A 200 -18.62 -4.98 -21.73
N ASP A 201 -18.01 -5.51 -20.66
CA ASP A 201 -18.31 -5.04 -19.29
C ASP A 201 -17.82 -3.61 -19.11
N ILE A 202 -16.64 -3.29 -19.63
CA ILE A 202 -16.12 -1.90 -19.64
C ILE A 202 -17.09 -0.99 -20.39
N HIS A 203 -17.53 -1.38 -21.59
CA HIS A 203 -18.51 -0.62 -22.36
C HIS A 203 -19.81 -0.35 -21.57
N ASN A 204 -20.37 -1.38 -20.95
CA ASN A 204 -21.60 -1.26 -20.15
C ASN A 204 -21.39 -0.34 -18.94
N GLU A 205 -20.25 -0.46 -18.27
CA GLU A 205 -19.93 0.36 -17.10
C GLU A 205 -19.75 1.84 -17.48
N LEU A 206 -19.10 2.13 -18.60
CA LEU A 206 -18.99 3.50 -19.12
C LEU A 206 -20.36 4.12 -19.42
N LEU A 207 -21.34 3.31 -19.88
CA LEU A 207 -22.74 3.76 -20.05
C LEU A 207 -23.40 4.05 -18.71
N ASN A 208 -23.26 3.14 -17.73
CA ASN A 208 -23.84 3.28 -16.39
C ASN A 208 -23.32 4.55 -15.70
N LEU A 209 -22.03 4.81 -15.82
CA LEU A 209 -21.34 5.98 -15.28
C LEU A 209 -21.62 7.26 -16.05
N LYS A 210 -22.39 7.18 -17.15
CA LYS A 210 -22.73 8.32 -18.03
C LYS A 210 -21.50 9.07 -18.55
N VAL A 211 -20.41 8.32 -18.83
CA VAL A 211 -19.22 8.89 -19.46
C VAL A 211 -19.61 9.50 -20.81
N GLY A 212 -19.15 10.72 -21.07
CA GLY A 212 -19.49 11.42 -22.30
C GLY A 212 -18.79 10.78 -23.52
N ARG A 213 -19.53 10.52 -24.59
CA ARG A 213 -18.98 9.89 -25.81
C ARG A 213 -17.86 10.69 -26.48
N ARG A 214 -17.81 11.99 -26.23
CA ARG A 214 -16.77 12.90 -26.75
C ARG A 214 -15.61 13.10 -25.78
N ASP A 215 -15.78 12.68 -24.54
CA ASP A 215 -14.75 12.84 -23.52
C ASP A 215 -13.57 11.92 -23.82
N GLU A 216 -12.37 12.46 -23.72
CA GLU A 216 -11.16 11.70 -24.03
C GLU A 216 -10.80 10.75 -22.88
N ILE A 217 -10.60 9.50 -23.25
CA ILE A 217 -10.09 8.44 -22.38
C ILE A 217 -8.68 8.07 -22.88
N PHE A 218 -7.65 8.33 -22.09
CA PHE A 218 -6.30 7.91 -22.42
C PHE A 218 -5.98 6.60 -21.73
N ALA A 219 -5.68 5.57 -22.52
CA ALA A 219 -5.48 4.21 -22.04
C ALA A 219 -4.07 3.71 -22.33
N ASP A 220 -3.67 2.62 -21.67
CA ASP A 220 -2.39 1.98 -21.92
C ASP A 220 -2.26 1.59 -23.39
N SER A 221 -1.21 2.08 -24.06
CA SER A 221 -0.94 1.79 -25.47
C SER A 221 -0.45 0.34 -25.72
N ALA A 222 -0.17 -0.44 -24.67
CA ALA A 222 0.18 -1.85 -24.79
C ALA A 222 -1.03 -2.73 -25.20
N GLU A 223 -2.27 -2.21 -25.02
CA GLU A 223 -3.51 -2.91 -25.31
C GLU A 223 -4.27 -2.35 -26.55
N PRO A 224 -3.67 -2.35 -27.76
CA PRO A 224 -4.26 -1.71 -28.93
C PRO A 224 -5.57 -2.37 -29.38
N LYS A 225 -5.75 -3.68 -29.15
CA LYS A 225 -6.98 -4.40 -29.50
C LYS A 225 -8.16 -3.94 -28.65
N THR A 226 -7.95 -3.78 -27.34
CA THR A 226 -8.95 -3.28 -26.40
C THR A 226 -9.34 -1.85 -26.73
N ILE A 227 -8.37 -1.00 -27.05
CA ILE A 227 -8.60 0.39 -27.48
C ILE A 227 -9.45 0.42 -28.76
N ASP A 228 -9.12 -0.37 -29.77
CA ASP A 228 -9.86 -0.43 -31.05
C ASP A 228 -11.31 -0.93 -30.84
N GLU A 229 -11.50 -1.95 -30.00
CA GLU A 229 -12.85 -2.46 -29.71
C GLU A 229 -13.71 -1.43 -28.98
N LEU A 230 -13.17 -0.75 -27.96
CA LEU A 230 -13.89 0.34 -27.27
C LEU A 230 -14.17 1.52 -28.21
N TYR A 231 -13.26 1.84 -29.11
CA TYR A 231 -13.49 2.85 -30.15
C TYR A 231 -14.63 2.44 -31.07
N ARG A 232 -14.74 1.18 -31.50
CA ARG A 232 -15.86 0.66 -32.30
C ARG A 232 -17.17 0.67 -31.52
N PHE A 233 -17.15 0.57 -30.20
CA PHE A 233 -18.32 0.79 -29.35
C PHE A 233 -18.70 2.29 -29.22
N GLY A 234 -17.96 3.18 -29.88
CA GLY A 234 -18.25 4.62 -29.97
C GLY A 234 -17.65 5.45 -28.84
N TRP A 235 -16.63 4.94 -28.14
CA TRP A 235 -15.90 5.69 -27.11
C TRP A 235 -14.69 6.42 -27.70
N ASN A 236 -14.40 7.62 -27.18
CA ASN A 236 -13.22 8.39 -27.58
C ASN A 236 -11.97 7.94 -26.81
N VAL A 237 -11.60 6.68 -26.97
CA VAL A 237 -10.42 6.07 -26.35
C VAL A 237 -9.21 6.30 -27.23
N LYS A 238 -8.12 6.73 -26.63
CA LYS A 238 -6.84 7.03 -27.30
C LYS A 238 -5.69 6.32 -26.58
N PRO A 239 -4.70 5.78 -27.32
CA PRO A 239 -3.51 5.25 -26.70
C PRO A 239 -2.72 6.36 -26.02
N SER A 240 -2.23 6.09 -24.82
CA SER A 240 -1.30 6.98 -24.16
C SER A 240 0.06 6.99 -24.87
N THR A 241 0.65 8.15 -25.02
CA THR A 241 2.00 8.26 -25.54
C THR A 241 3.00 7.73 -24.51
N LYS A 242 3.73 6.67 -24.84
CA LYS A 242 4.83 6.12 -24.04
C LYS A 242 6.15 6.48 -24.70
N GLY A 243 7.02 7.16 -23.97
CA GLY A 243 8.41 7.39 -24.34
C GLY A 243 9.37 6.67 -23.41
N ARG A 244 10.67 6.71 -23.71
CA ARG A 244 11.70 6.28 -22.77
C ARG A 244 11.56 7.10 -21.49
N ASP A 245 11.63 6.48 -20.31
CA ASP A 245 11.43 7.09 -19.00
C ASP A 245 10.06 7.74 -18.75
N SER A 246 9.02 7.34 -19.51
CA SER A 246 7.66 7.92 -19.38
C SER A 246 7.08 7.80 -17.98
N ILE A 247 7.50 6.82 -17.18
CA ILE A 247 7.06 6.66 -15.79
C ILE A 247 7.60 7.81 -14.94
N ASN A 248 8.92 8.05 -14.94
CA ASN A 248 9.53 9.11 -14.15
C ASN A 248 9.07 10.49 -14.61
N ILE A 249 8.99 10.72 -15.93
CA ILE A 249 8.46 11.97 -16.48
C ILE A 249 7.02 12.22 -16.01
N GLY A 250 6.18 11.17 -16.01
CA GLY A 250 4.80 11.26 -15.52
C GLY A 250 4.73 11.56 -14.01
N ILE A 251 5.60 10.94 -13.22
CA ILE A 251 5.74 11.21 -11.79
C ILE A 251 6.14 12.68 -11.56
N ASP A 252 7.15 13.17 -12.27
CA ASP A 252 7.62 14.55 -12.16
C ASP A 252 6.56 15.57 -12.57
N MET A 253 5.75 15.23 -13.57
CA MET A 253 4.60 16.05 -13.96
C MET A 253 3.54 16.12 -12.84
N LEU A 254 3.18 14.99 -12.27
CA LEU A 254 2.21 14.92 -11.18
C LEU A 254 2.70 15.68 -9.94
N LYS A 255 3.99 15.63 -9.63
CA LYS A 255 4.60 16.35 -8.51
C LYS A 255 4.50 17.89 -8.63
N ARG A 256 4.22 18.43 -9.82
CA ARG A 256 4.01 19.87 -10.03
C ARG A 256 2.66 20.35 -9.54
N PHE A 257 1.76 19.42 -9.17
CA PHE A 257 0.41 19.72 -8.75
C PHE A 257 0.17 19.27 -7.32
N THR A 258 -0.72 19.97 -6.63
CA THR A 258 -1.33 19.46 -5.40
C THR A 258 -2.41 18.44 -5.80
N ILE A 259 -2.19 17.19 -5.45
CA ILE A 259 -3.10 16.09 -5.79
C ILE A 259 -4.18 16.01 -4.71
N ASN A 260 -5.45 16.08 -5.11
CA ASN A 260 -6.60 15.91 -4.24
C ASN A 260 -7.37 14.67 -4.72
N VAL A 261 -7.66 13.74 -3.83
CA VAL A 261 -8.38 12.49 -4.14
C VAL A 261 -9.69 12.49 -3.37
N THR A 262 -10.79 12.17 -4.03
CA THR A 262 -12.09 12.07 -3.36
C THR A 262 -12.10 10.90 -2.39
N LYS A 263 -12.71 11.07 -1.22
CA LYS A 263 -12.71 10.07 -0.13
C LYS A 263 -13.36 8.74 -0.51
N ASP A 264 -14.24 8.73 -1.49
CA ASP A 264 -14.87 7.54 -2.05
C ASP A 264 -13.96 6.74 -3.00
N SER A 265 -12.81 7.27 -3.39
CA SER A 265 -11.80 6.65 -4.27
C SER A 265 -10.86 5.72 -3.49
N LEU A 266 -11.41 4.70 -2.84
CA LEU A 266 -10.70 3.91 -1.82
C LEU A 266 -9.47 3.18 -2.35
N ASN A 267 -9.54 2.59 -3.55
CA ASN A 267 -8.42 1.86 -4.13
C ASN A 267 -7.32 2.82 -4.60
N THR A 268 -7.70 3.93 -5.22
CA THR A 268 -6.77 4.98 -5.62
C THR A 268 -6.04 5.57 -4.41
N ILE A 269 -6.74 5.80 -3.30
CA ILE A 269 -6.13 6.24 -2.04
C ILE A 269 -5.13 5.19 -1.54
N LYS A 270 -5.51 3.91 -1.56
CA LYS A 270 -4.62 2.81 -1.17
C LYS A 270 -3.37 2.77 -2.04
N GLU A 271 -3.48 2.95 -3.35
CA GLU A 271 -2.32 2.99 -4.23
C GLU A 271 -1.41 4.18 -3.93
N PHE A 272 -1.94 5.39 -3.83
CA PHE A 272 -1.13 6.57 -3.47
C PHE A 272 -0.36 6.42 -2.16
N ARG A 273 -0.94 5.72 -1.19
CA ARG A 273 -0.33 5.45 0.11
C ARG A 273 0.82 4.44 0.04
N ASN A 274 0.79 3.55 -0.95
CA ASN A 274 1.75 2.45 -1.09
C ASN A 274 2.70 2.61 -2.29
N TYR A 275 2.45 3.56 -3.18
CA TYR A 275 3.32 3.80 -4.33
C TYR A 275 4.58 4.53 -3.92
N LYS A 276 5.69 3.82 -3.95
CA LYS A 276 6.97 4.28 -3.44
C LYS A 276 8.11 3.98 -4.40
N TRP A 277 9.21 4.67 -4.22
CA TRP A 277 10.46 4.31 -4.86
C TRP A 277 10.93 2.95 -4.36
N ALA A 278 11.47 2.13 -5.25
CA ALA A 278 12.09 0.86 -4.88
C ALA A 278 13.38 1.12 -4.07
N GLU A 279 13.70 0.21 -3.19
CA GLU A 279 14.92 0.23 -2.41
C GLU A 279 15.81 -0.95 -2.83
N ASP A 280 17.11 -0.75 -2.79
CA ASP A 280 18.06 -1.84 -2.96
C ASP A 280 18.19 -2.67 -1.67
N LYS A 281 19.02 -3.72 -1.70
CA LYS A 281 19.24 -4.61 -0.55
C LYS A 281 19.86 -3.91 0.67
N ASN A 282 20.38 -2.71 0.51
CA ASN A 282 20.98 -1.88 1.56
C ASN A 282 20.04 -0.76 2.03
N GLY A 283 18.78 -0.74 1.56
CA GLY A 283 17.82 0.32 1.89
C GLY A 283 18.03 1.63 1.13
N VAL A 284 18.87 1.66 0.11
CA VAL A 284 19.10 2.85 -0.71
C VAL A 284 17.95 3.03 -1.70
N ILE A 285 17.31 4.18 -1.67
CA ILE A 285 16.19 4.52 -2.56
C ILE A 285 16.70 4.62 -4.00
N LEU A 286 16.08 3.85 -4.88
CA LEU A 286 16.35 3.83 -6.31
C LEU A 286 15.44 4.84 -7.04
N ASN A 287 15.91 5.38 -8.17
CA ASN A 287 15.07 6.25 -9.03
C ASN A 287 14.17 5.41 -9.96
N LYS A 288 13.52 4.39 -9.37
CA LYS A 288 12.57 3.51 -10.04
C LYS A 288 11.43 3.22 -9.05
N PRO A 289 10.16 3.45 -9.38
CA PRO A 289 9.07 3.08 -8.50
C PRO A 289 8.92 1.56 -8.40
N VAL A 290 8.27 1.09 -7.33
CA VAL A 290 7.86 -0.30 -7.21
C VAL A 290 6.85 -0.65 -8.29
N ASP A 291 6.87 -1.90 -8.75
CA ASP A 291 5.92 -2.44 -9.74
C ASP A 291 4.69 -3.05 -9.03
N ALA A 292 4.08 -2.22 -8.18
CA ALA A 292 2.89 -2.56 -7.42
C ALA A 292 2.16 -1.26 -7.02
N PHE A 293 0.86 -1.34 -6.79
CA PHE A 293 0.02 -0.19 -6.42
C PHE A 293 0.08 0.95 -7.44
N ASN A 294 0.10 0.63 -8.72
CA ASN A 294 0.37 1.56 -9.81
C ASN A 294 -0.79 1.74 -10.80
N HIS A 295 -1.85 0.93 -10.77
CA HIS A 295 -2.90 0.92 -11.80
C HIS A 295 -3.67 2.24 -11.90
N SER A 296 -4.19 2.76 -10.77
CA SER A 296 -4.83 4.08 -10.74
C SER A 296 -3.83 5.19 -11.04
N ILE A 297 -2.61 5.07 -10.54
CA ILE A 297 -1.55 6.07 -10.75
C ILE A 297 -1.13 6.09 -12.21
N ASP A 298 -1.04 4.95 -12.86
CA ASP A 298 -0.76 4.84 -14.28
C ASP A 298 -1.89 5.43 -15.12
N SER A 299 -3.14 5.13 -14.78
CA SER A 299 -4.31 5.78 -15.38
C SER A 299 -4.24 7.30 -15.27
N ILE A 300 -3.93 7.84 -14.09
CA ILE A 300 -3.76 9.28 -13.89
C ILE A 300 -2.63 9.82 -14.77
N ARG A 301 -1.48 9.12 -14.82
CA ARG A 301 -0.34 9.49 -15.67
C ARG A 301 -0.74 9.54 -17.14
N TYR A 302 -1.46 8.53 -17.63
CA TYR A 302 -1.90 8.50 -19.04
C TYR A 302 -2.77 9.70 -19.39
N GLY A 303 -3.75 10.03 -18.55
CA GLY A 303 -4.60 11.18 -18.74
C GLY A 303 -3.85 12.50 -18.72
N ILE A 304 -3.01 12.71 -17.71
CA ILE A 304 -2.26 13.97 -17.52
C ILE A 304 -1.19 14.17 -18.56
N TYR A 305 -0.38 13.13 -18.86
CA TYR A 305 0.70 13.23 -19.82
C TYR A 305 0.21 13.67 -21.20
N ASN A 306 -0.88 13.09 -21.66
CA ASN A 306 -1.39 13.41 -23.00
C ASN A 306 -2.08 14.78 -23.09
N LYS A 307 -2.57 15.32 -21.97
CA LYS A 307 -3.25 16.62 -21.95
C LYS A 307 -2.36 17.79 -21.57
N LEU A 308 -1.43 17.59 -20.64
CA LEU A 308 -0.66 18.69 -20.06
C LEU A 308 0.81 18.69 -20.46
N ALA A 309 1.37 17.55 -20.96
CA ALA A 309 2.75 17.47 -21.42
C ALA A 309 2.98 18.03 -22.81
N ARG A 310 1.93 18.20 -23.61
CA ARG A 310 2.10 18.79 -24.96
C ARG A 310 2.40 20.27 -24.79
N PRO A 311 3.62 20.73 -25.13
CA PRO A 311 3.83 22.15 -25.36
C PRO A 311 2.81 22.58 -26.42
N ASN A 312 2.25 23.77 -26.28
CA ASN A 312 1.46 24.41 -27.35
C ASN A 312 2.38 24.65 -28.56
N TYR A 313 2.72 23.61 -29.33
CA TYR A 313 3.34 23.75 -30.63
C TYR A 313 2.30 24.37 -31.57
N GLY A 314 2.17 25.69 -31.60
CA GLY A 314 1.23 26.29 -32.51
C GLY A 314 1.01 27.77 -32.36
N LYS A 315 1.62 28.46 -31.39
CA LYS A 315 1.40 29.91 -31.20
C LYS A 315 2.63 30.82 -31.26
N TYR A 316 3.79 30.27 -31.54
CA TYR A 316 4.99 31.10 -31.81
C TYR A 316 5.58 30.73 -33.16
N ALA A 317 4.90 31.10 -34.25
CA ALA A 317 5.59 31.36 -35.49
C ALA A 317 6.36 32.68 -35.28
N VAL A 318 7.67 32.57 -35.04
CA VAL A 318 8.57 33.74 -35.14
C VAL A 318 8.56 34.14 -36.61
N ARG A 319 8.04 35.34 -36.90
CA ARG A 319 8.25 36.00 -38.19
C ARG A 319 9.64 36.52 -38.29
#